data_04468b494e4f387d9ac5a46c6df5e29b
#
_entry.id   04468b494e4f387d9ac5a46c6df5e29b
#
_cell.length_a   1.000
_cell.length_b   1.000
_cell.length_c   1.000
_cell.angle_alpha   90.00
_cell.angle_beta   90.00
_cell.angle_gamma   90.00
#
_symmetry.space_group_name_H-M   'P 1'
#
loop_
_entity.id
_entity.type
_entity.pdbx_description
1 polymer ?
#
loop_
_entity_poly.entity_id
_entity_poly.type
_entity_poly.pdbx_seq_one_letter_code
_entity_poly.pdbx_strand_id
1 'polypeptide(L)'
;MLRWGKGLLVTLTSSLNFLNKVPKDENMNIKKHIPNTITCLNLLSGAMAVLYMLHEENTEVAVWLIIAAAIFDFFDGLVARALGVSSPIGKDLDSLADVISFGLAPSMVLLNGLWDRGVPFEAALPSLLIAAFAALRLAKFNNDTRQSLSFIGLPVPANAFFWIGLTLALPNFELMLGPDLMLAVVYILIGLFCFFMVSEIPMFSFKMGGGKDKKEGVAKPSFLLSPQGLLVLLSIIALVLFALKGLSLIIVAYILLSLFHKSK
;
A
#
# COMPACT_ATOMS: atom_id res chain seq x y z
N MET A 1 -38.30 -47.27 43.72
CA MET A 1 -38.50 -46.79 42.29
C MET A 1 -38.52 -45.27 42.32
N LEU A 2 -37.70 -44.56 41.55
CA LEU A 2 -37.62 -43.10 41.35
C LEU A 2 -36.26 -42.48 41.69
N ARG A 3 -35.18 -43.08 41.22
CA ARG A 3 -33.85 -42.43 41.28
C ARG A 3 -33.15 -42.29 39.91
N TRP A 4 -33.75 -42.80 38.84
CA TRP A 4 -33.18 -42.80 37.47
C TRP A 4 -33.59 -41.62 36.58
N GLY A 5 -34.67 -40.90 36.94
CA GLY A 5 -35.21 -39.81 36.13
C GLY A 5 -34.41 -38.49 36.22
N LYS A 6 -33.73 -38.23 37.36
CA LYS A 6 -32.96 -36.98 37.53
C LYS A 6 -31.63 -36.96 36.83
N GLY A 7 -30.98 -38.12 36.66
CA GLY A 7 -29.72 -38.21 35.92
C GLY A 7 -29.88 -37.99 34.40
N LEU A 8 -30.97 -38.51 33.84
CA LEU A 8 -31.28 -38.37 32.41
C LEU A 8 -31.65 -36.93 32.02
N LEU A 9 -32.37 -36.22 32.88
CA LEU A 9 -32.72 -34.81 32.71
C LEU A 9 -31.50 -33.89 32.77
N VAL A 10 -30.55 -34.16 33.68
CA VAL A 10 -29.30 -33.37 33.79
C VAL A 10 -28.39 -33.59 32.59
N THR A 11 -28.30 -34.83 32.06
CA THR A 11 -27.53 -35.11 30.83
C THR A 11 -28.20 -34.50 29.60
N LEU A 12 -29.52 -34.51 29.50
CA LEU A 12 -30.24 -33.89 28.39
C LEU A 12 -30.15 -32.36 28.42
N THR A 13 -30.22 -31.74 29.60
CA THR A 13 -30.03 -30.28 29.72
C THR A 13 -28.59 -29.85 29.47
N SER A 14 -27.61 -30.65 29.89
CA SER A 14 -26.19 -30.36 29.56
C SER A 14 -25.91 -30.54 28.06
N SER A 15 -26.51 -31.54 27.42
CA SER A 15 -26.41 -31.73 25.95
C SER A 15 -27.13 -30.64 25.17
N LEU A 16 -28.30 -30.16 25.62
CA LEU A 16 -29.02 -29.04 25.02
C LEU A 16 -28.26 -27.71 25.22
N ASN A 17 -27.63 -27.51 26.38
CA ASN A 17 -26.77 -26.36 26.63
C ASN A 17 -25.46 -26.42 25.81
N PHE A 18 -24.95 -27.59 25.48
CA PHE A 18 -23.82 -27.77 24.58
C PHE A 18 -24.22 -27.44 23.15
N LEU A 19 -25.40 -27.86 22.70
CA LEU A 19 -25.93 -27.53 21.35
C LEU A 19 -26.28 -26.03 21.18
N ASN A 20 -26.71 -25.37 22.26
CA ASN A 20 -26.89 -23.91 22.28
C ASN A 20 -25.58 -23.11 22.39
N LYS A 21 -24.46 -23.77 22.64
CA LYS A 21 -23.09 -23.20 22.68
C LYS A 21 -22.32 -23.41 21.37
N VAL A 22 -22.93 -24.06 20.37
CA VAL A 22 -22.38 -24.04 19.00
C VAL A 22 -22.48 -22.59 18.52
N PRO A 23 -21.35 -21.91 18.25
CA PRO A 23 -21.37 -20.51 17.88
C PRO A 23 -22.18 -20.36 16.59
N LYS A 24 -23.07 -19.37 16.53
CA LYS A 24 -23.71 -18.89 15.29
C LYS A 24 -22.71 -18.33 14.26
N ASP A 25 -21.42 -18.66 14.39
CA ASP A 25 -20.28 -17.96 13.79
C ASP A 25 -19.72 -18.61 12.53
N GLU A 26 -20.25 -19.74 12.02
CA GLU A 26 -19.70 -20.31 10.78
C GLU A 26 -19.87 -19.37 9.58
N ASN A 27 -21.02 -18.69 9.47
CA ASN A 27 -21.25 -17.69 8.42
C ASN A 27 -20.37 -16.44 8.57
N MET A 28 -19.97 -16.10 9.79
CA MET A 28 -19.06 -14.98 10.04
C MET A 28 -17.60 -15.36 9.73
N ASN A 29 -17.24 -16.64 9.86
CA ASN A 29 -15.93 -17.14 9.49
C ASN A 29 -15.70 -17.07 7.96
N ILE A 30 -16.65 -17.50 7.16
CA ILE A 30 -16.53 -17.48 5.69
C ILE A 30 -16.37 -16.04 5.17
N LYS A 31 -17.13 -15.09 5.70
CA LYS A 31 -17.03 -13.67 5.30
C LYS A 31 -15.64 -13.05 5.55
N LYS A 32 -14.92 -13.49 6.59
CA LYS A 32 -13.56 -13.04 6.89
C LYS A 32 -12.53 -13.55 5.89
N HIS A 33 -12.78 -14.68 5.25
CA HIS A 33 -11.86 -15.27 4.28
C HIS A 33 -11.89 -14.55 2.92
N ILE A 34 -13.00 -13.87 2.57
CA ILE A 34 -13.11 -13.17 1.28
C ILE A 34 -12.06 -12.05 1.14
N PRO A 35 -11.94 -11.08 2.08
CA PRO A 35 -10.88 -10.08 2.00
C PRO A 35 -9.49 -10.72 1.99
N ASN A 36 -9.21 -11.69 2.89
CA ASN A 36 -7.92 -12.36 2.97
C ASN A 36 -7.53 -13.05 1.66
N THR A 37 -8.49 -13.59 0.91
CA THR A 37 -8.23 -14.17 -0.40
C THR A 37 -7.80 -13.11 -1.40
N ILE A 38 -8.41 -11.92 -1.37
CA ILE A 38 -8.03 -10.80 -2.23
C ILE A 38 -6.63 -10.29 -1.85
N THR A 39 -6.32 -10.22 -0.55
CA THR A 39 -4.98 -9.89 -0.07
C THR A 39 -3.93 -10.93 -0.54
N CYS A 40 -4.29 -12.23 -0.59
CA CYS A 40 -3.43 -13.24 -1.19
C CYS A 40 -3.21 -13.02 -2.70
N LEU A 41 -4.19 -12.52 -3.44
CA LEU A 41 -4.01 -12.14 -4.84
C LEU A 41 -3.09 -10.93 -5.00
N ASN A 42 -3.16 -9.94 -4.10
CA ASN A 42 -2.17 -8.87 -4.00
C ASN A 42 -0.77 -9.46 -3.84
N LEU A 43 -0.55 -10.30 -2.82
CA LEU A 43 0.73 -10.96 -2.56
C LEU A 43 1.25 -11.74 -3.77
N LEU A 44 0.40 -12.57 -4.39
CA LEU A 44 0.77 -13.38 -5.55
C LEU A 44 1.16 -12.51 -6.74
N SER A 45 0.43 -11.41 -6.99
CA SER A 45 0.77 -10.47 -8.06
C SER A 45 2.13 -9.82 -7.84
N GLY A 46 2.44 -9.40 -6.62
CA GLY A 46 3.75 -8.86 -6.25
C GLY A 46 4.88 -9.90 -6.39
N ALA A 47 4.64 -11.13 -5.91
CA ALA A 47 5.60 -12.22 -6.05
C ALA A 47 5.86 -12.59 -7.53
N MET A 48 4.83 -12.61 -8.35
CA MET A 48 4.98 -12.81 -9.80
C MET A 48 5.77 -11.66 -10.44
N ALA A 49 5.56 -10.41 -10.03
CA ALA A 49 6.36 -9.28 -10.52
C ALA A 49 7.86 -9.50 -10.25
N VAL A 50 8.20 -9.96 -9.04
CA VAL A 50 9.60 -10.31 -8.68
C VAL A 50 10.13 -11.43 -9.56
N LEU A 51 9.35 -12.49 -9.79
CA LEU A 51 9.76 -13.62 -10.64
C LEU A 51 9.99 -13.20 -12.09
N TYR A 52 9.13 -12.34 -12.66
CA TYR A 52 9.33 -11.81 -14.02
C TYR A 52 10.59 -10.95 -14.12
N MET A 53 10.95 -10.21 -13.07
CA MET A 53 12.21 -9.46 -13.04
C MET A 53 13.44 -10.36 -12.96
N LEU A 54 13.35 -11.50 -12.26
CA LEU A 54 14.48 -12.40 -12.07
C LEU A 54 14.70 -13.35 -13.27
N HIS A 55 13.66 -13.70 -14.01
CA HIS A 55 13.70 -14.76 -15.00
C HIS A 55 13.55 -14.27 -16.43
N GLU A 56 12.64 -13.33 -16.64
CA GLU A 56 12.29 -12.83 -17.98
C GLU A 56 12.84 -11.43 -18.25
N GLU A 57 13.38 -10.75 -17.24
CA GLU A 57 13.83 -9.34 -17.29
C GLU A 57 12.77 -8.40 -17.89
N ASN A 58 11.48 -8.78 -17.71
CA ASN A 58 10.36 -8.09 -18.33
C ASN A 58 9.77 -7.05 -17.39
N THR A 59 10.35 -5.85 -17.44
CA THR A 59 9.92 -4.69 -16.65
C THR A 59 8.46 -4.30 -16.88
N GLU A 60 7.96 -4.41 -18.11
CA GLU A 60 6.60 -4.00 -18.43
C GLU A 60 5.58 -4.92 -17.75
N VAL A 61 5.75 -6.24 -17.84
CA VAL A 61 4.88 -7.21 -17.16
C VAL A 61 4.95 -7.03 -15.64
N ALA A 62 6.15 -6.84 -15.08
CA ALA A 62 6.31 -6.61 -13.64
C ALA A 62 5.57 -5.36 -13.18
N VAL A 63 5.64 -4.27 -13.93
CA VAL A 63 4.92 -3.02 -13.62
C VAL A 63 3.40 -3.24 -13.63
N TRP A 64 2.86 -3.93 -14.63
CA TRP A 64 1.43 -4.25 -14.67
C TRP A 64 0.99 -5.17 -13.53
N LEU A 65 1.83 -6.11 -13.12
CA LEU A 65 1.56 -6.97 -11.96
C LEU A 65 1.56 -6.18 -10.64
N ILE A 66 2.44 -5.18 -10.48
CA ILE A 66 2.41 -4.30 -9.30
C ILE A 66 1.15 -3.41 -9.31
N ILE A 67 0.72 -2.93 -10.49
CA ILE A 67 -0.54 -2.19 -10.61
C ILE A 67 -1.73 -3.10 -10.27
N ALA A 68 -1.74 -4.35 -10.72
CA ALA A 68 -2.76 -5.33 -10.35
C ALA A 68 -2.77 -5.60 -8.85
N ALA A 69 -1.59 -5.72 -8.22
CA ALA A 69 -1.46 -5.83 -6.76
C ALA A 69 -2.10 -4.66 -6.03
N ALA A 70 -1.89 -3.42 -6.51
CA ALA A 70 -2.51 -2.22 -5.93
C ALA A 70 -4.04 -2.19 -6.09
N ILE A 71 -4.56 -2.75 -7.16
CA ILE A 71 -6.00 -2.91 -7.37
C ILE A 71 -6.55 -3.92 -6.34
N PHE A 72 -5.89 -5.08 -6.14
CA PHE A 72 -6.32 -6.07 -5.15
C PHE A 72 -6.25 -5.53 -3.73
N ASP A 73 -5.18 -4.81 -3.35
CA ASP A 73 -5.04 -4.11 -2.07
C ASP A 73 -6.21 -3.14 -1.81
N PHE A 74 -6.55 -2.32 -2.79
CA PHE A 74 -7.69 -1.42 -2.68
C PHE A 74 -9.01 -2.18 -2.46
N PHE A 75 -9.21 -3.30 -3.19
CA PHE A 75 -10.44 -4.06 -3.11
C PHE A 75 -10.57 -4.86 -1.82
N ASP A 76 -9.50 -5.43 -1.25
CA ASP A 76 -9.59 -6.17 0.00
C ASP A 76 -10.02 -5.27 1.16
N GLY A 77 -9.45 -4.07 1.28
CA GLY A 77 -9.87 -3.07 2.25
C GLY A 77 -11.30 -2.56 2.01
N LEU A 78 -11.73 -2.43 0.76
CA LEU A 78 -13.10 -2.04 0.43
C LEU A 78 -14.10 -3.15 0.81
N VAL A 79 -13.81 -4.40 0.45
CA VAL A 79 -14.65 -5.56 0.75
C VAL A 79 -14.71 -5.82 2.26
N ALA A 80 -13.58 -5.72 2.98
CA ALA A 80 -13.55 -5.85 4.44
C ALA A 80 -14.49 -4.85 5.11
N ARG A 81 -14.45 -3.58 4.69
CA ARG A 81 -15.35 -2.52 5.19
C ARG A 81 -16.82 -2.77 4.82
N ALA A 82 -17.09 -3.18 3.57
CA ALA A 82 -18.45 -3.46 3.10
C ALA A 82 -19.09 -4.64 3.83
N LEU A 83 -18.30 -5.67 4.17
CA LEU A 83 -18.75 -6.84 4.93
C LEU A 83 -18.76 -6.61 6.45
N GLY A 84 -18.21 -5.49 6.93
CA GLY A 84 -18.08 -5.20 8.36
C GLY A 84 -17.17 -6.19 9.09
N VAL A 85 -16.16 -6.76 8.41
CA VAL A 85 -15.24 -7.74 8.98
C VAL A 85 -13.85 -7.15 9.12
N SER A 86 -13.21 -7.46 10.25
CA SER A 86 -11.80 -7.20 10.48
C SER A 86 -11.21 -8.33 11.33
N SER A 87 -9.96 -8.67 11.10
CA SER A 87 -9.26 -9.65 11.91
C SER A 87 -7.79 -9.25 12.08
N PRO A 88 -7.15 -9.60 13.24
CA PRO A 88 -5.71 -9.37 13.40
C PRO A 88 -4.89 -10.05 12.30
N ILE A 89 -5.24 -11.30 11.95
CA ILE A 89 -4.58 -12.05 10.87
C ILE A 89 -4.72 -11.32 9.52
N GLY A 90 -5.90 -10.75 9.20
CA GLY A 90 -6.10 -10.00 7.97
C GLY A 90 -5.22 -8.76 7.90
N LYS A 91 -5.06 -8.02 9.01
CA LYS A 91 -4.18 -6.85 9.09
C LYS A 91 -2.71 -7.23 8.91
N ASP A 92 -2.28 -8.34 9.50
CA ASP A 92 -0.89 -8.80 9.38
C ASP A 92 -0.62 -9.32 7.96
N LEU A 93 -1.57 -10.06 7.37
CA LEU A 93 -1.49 -10.57 6.01
C LEU A 93 -1.39 -9.43 4.99
N ASP A 94 -2.20 -8.39 5.15
CA ASP A 94 -2.18 -7.16 4.34
C ASP A 94 -0.78 -6.51 4.36
N SER A 95 -0.22 -6.31 5.55
CA SER A 95 1.12 -5.75 5.68
C SER A 95 2.22 -6.63 5.07
N LEU A 96 2.10 -7.96 5.19
CA LEU A 96 3.06 -8.88 4.57
C LEU A 96 2.94 -8.87 3.04
N ALA A 97 1.73 -8.81 2.50
CA ALA A 97 1.48 -8.66 1.07
C ALA A 97 2.09 -7.35 0.55
N ASP A 98 1.87 -6.24 1.25
CA ASP A 98 2.38 -4.93 0.89
C ASP A 98 3.91 -4.86 0.86
N VAL A 99 4.60 -5.54 1.79
CA VAL A 99 6.08 -5.61 1.77
C VAL A 99 6.57 -6.25 0.47
N ILE A 100 5.90 -7.28 -0.02
CA ILE A 100 6.28 -7.96 -1.27
C ILE A 100 5.88 -7.11 -2.48
N SER A 101 4.63 -6.67 -2.54
CA SER A 101 4.05 -6.04 -3.73
C SER A 101 4.51 -4.60 -3.93
N PHE A 102 4.71 -3.84 -2.84
CA PHE A 102 5.04 -2.41 -2.87
C PHE A 102 6.39 -2.08 -2.24
N GLY A 103 7.05 -3.07 -1.62
CA GLY A 103 8.43 -2.98 -1.15
C GLY A 103 9.39 -3.68 -2.09
N LEU A 104 9.34 -5.03 -2.12
CA LEU A 104 10.30 -5.85 -2.85
C LEU A 104 10.15 -5.73 -4.37
N ALA A 105 8.95 -5.86 -4.92
CA ALA A 105 8.73 -5.83 -6.36
C ALA A 105 9.23 -4.53 -7.02
N PRO A 106 8.89 -3.31 -6.54
CA PRO A 106 9.45 -2.09 -7.12
C PRO A 106 10.95 -1.92 -6.90
N SER A 107 11.52 -2.45 -5.81
CA SER A 107 12.97 -2.44 -5.62
C SER A 107 13.70 -3.33 -6.64
N MET A 108 13.11 -4.47 -7.01
CA MET A 108 13.63 -5.34 -8.07
C MET A 108 13.48 -4.70 -9.46
N VAL A 109 12.38 -3.99 -9.72
CA VAL A 109 12.20 -3.21 -10.95
C VAL A 109 13.28 -2.14 -11.08
N LEU A 110 13.62 -1.42 -10.00
CA LEU A 110 14.71 -0.45 -10.01
C LEU A 110 16.07 -1.12 -10.19
N LEU A 111 16.34 -2.22 -9.47
CA LEU A 111 17.58 -2.97 -9.55
C LEU A 111 17.87 -3.38 -11.00
N ASN A 112 16.91 -4.04 -11.64
CA ASN A 112 17.05 -4.47 -13.03
C ASN A 112 17.13 -3.27 -13.98
N GLY A 113 16.35 -2.23 -13.75
CA GLY A 113 16.42 -1.01 -14.56
C GLY A 113 17.79 -0.32 -14.50
N LEU A 114 18.52 -0.42 -13.40
CA LEU A 114 19.92 0.02 -13.29
C LEU A 114 20.89 -0.96 -13.97
N TRP A 115 20.70 -2.27 -13.77
CA TRP A 115 21.49 -3.32 -14.39
C TRP A 115 21.46 -3.24 -15.92
N ASP A 116 20.28 -3.09 -16.52
CA ASP A 116 20.09 -2.93 -17.96
C ASP A 116 20.86 -1.75 -18.57
N ARG A 117 21.31 -0.81 -17.70
CA ARG A 117 22.12 0.36 -18.07
C ARG A 117 23.61 0.21 -17.77
N GLY A 118 24.04 -1.04 -17.51
CA GLY A 118 25.44 -1.35 -17.24
C GLY A 118 25.93 -0.94 -15.85
N VAL A 119 25.02 -0.59 -14.92
CA VAL A 119 25.39 -0.39 -13.52
C VAL A 119 25.77 -1.74 -12.92
N PRO A 120 26.96 -1.90 -12.30
CA PRO A 120 27.35 -3.15 -11.65
C PRO A 120 26.31 -3.62 -10.64
N PHE A 121 26.14 -4.93 -10.53
CA PHE A 121 25.12 -5.53 -9.63
C PHE A 121 25.25 -5.02 -8.19
N GLU A 122 26.48 -4.97 -7.66
CA GLU A 122 26.75 -4.49 -6.31
C GLU A 122 26.34 -3.04 -6.11
N ALA A 123 26.49 -2.22 -7.16
CA ALA A 123 26.09 -0.81 -7.13
C ALA A 123 24.55 -0.64 -7.29
N ALA A 124 23.84 -1.63 -7.84
CA ALA A 124 22.38 -1.63 -7.90
C ALA A 124 21.71 -2.12 -6.59
N LEU A 125 22.43 -2.86 -5.72
CA LEU A 125 21.90 -3.43 -4.46
C LEU A 125 21.27 -2.41 -3.51
N PRO A 126 21.70 -1.13 -3.42
CA PRO A 126 21.04 -0.15 -2.57
C PRO A 126 19.54 0.04 -2.86
N SER A 127 19.05 -0.36 -4.05
CA SER A 127 17.59 -0.38 -4.35
C SER A 127 16.80 -1.23 -3.36
N LEU A 128 17.40 -2.30 -2.79
CA LEU A 128 16.76 -3.19 -1.81
C LEU A 128 16.46 -2.49 -0.48
N LEU A 129 17.06 -1.33 -0.19
CA LEU A 129 16.69 -0.51 0.96
C LEU A 129 15.23 -0.07 0.89
N ILE A 130 14.66 0.08 -0.30
CA ILE A 130 13.24 0.40 -0.50
C ILE A 130 12.36 -0.66 0.17
N ALA A 131 12.67 -1.95 -0.04
CA ALA A 131 11.95 -3.05 0.59
C ALA A 131 12.12 -3.08 2.12
N ALA A 132 13.35 -2.88 2.61
CA ALA A 132 13.62 -2.87 4.04
C ALA A 132 12.88 -1.73 4.76
N PHE A 133 12.89 -0.52 4.19
CA PHE A 133 12.20 0.63 4.77
C PHE A 133 10.68 0.56 4.60
N ALA A 134 10.17 -0.10 3.55
CA ALA A 134 8.75 -0.43 3.44
C ALA A 134 8.29 -1.35 4.59
N ALA A 135 9.05 -2.40 4.90
CA ALA A 135 8.78 -3.29 6.02
C ALA A 135 8.81 -2.55 7.37
N LEU A 136 9.85 -1.71 7.60
CA LEU A 136 9.95 -0.87 8.80
C LEU A 136 8.75 0.08 8.94
N ARG A 137 8.35 0.71 7.84
CA ARG A 137 7.19 1.63 7.83
C ARG A 137 5.91 0.90 8.20
N LEU A 138 5.63 -0.28 7.62
CA LEU A 138 4.44 -1.06 7.90
C LEU A 138 4.43 -1.58 9.36
N ALA A 139 5.58 -2.04 9.86
CA ALA A 139 5.72 -2.43 11.25
C ALA A 139 5.48 -1.25 12.20
N LYS A 140 6.03 -0.06 11.92
CA LYS A 140 5.78 1.17 12.69
C LYS A 140 4.30 1.54 12.64
N PHE A 141 3.68 1.52 11.45
CA PHE A 141 2.28 1.84 11.24
C PHE A 141 1.34 0.91 12.02
N ASN A 142 1.62 -0.39 12.05
CA ASN A 142 0.78 -1.36 12.75
C ASN A 142 0.79 -1.20 14.27
N ASN A 143 1.86 -0.65 14.82
CA ASN A 143 2.05 -0.43 16.25
C ASN A 143 1.70 1.00 16.72
N ASP A 144 1.45 1.94 15.80
CA ASP A 144 1.17 3.35 16.15
C ASP A 144 -0.32 3.59 16.30
N THR A 145 -0.75 3.87 17.53
CA THR A 145 -2.15 4.16 17.87
C THR A 145 -2.60 5.58 17.49
N ARG A 146 -1.66 6.48 17.14
CA ARG A 146 -1.92 7.90 16.80
C ARG A 146 -2.52 8.09 15.40
N GLN A 147 -2.47 7.09 14.55
CA GLN A 147 -2.81 7.18 13.11
C GLN A 147 -4.31 7.19 12.79
N SER A 148 -5.18 7.42 13.76
CA SER A 148 -6.63 7.47 13.54
C SER A 148 -7.11 8.71 12.76
N LEU A 149 -6.35 9.81 12.76
CA LEU A 149 -6.77 11.12 12.24
C LEU A 149 -5.99 11.61 11.02
N SER A 150 -4.69 11.26 10.86
CA SER A 150 -3.86 11.66 9.73
C SER A 150 -2.88 10.56 9.35
N PHE A 151 -2.49 10.50 8.07
CA PHE A 151 -1.37 9.64 7.65
C PHE A 151 -0.05 10.26 8.09
N ILE A 152 0.79 9.47 8.77
CA ILE A 152 2.14 9.86 9.18
C ILE A 152 3.12 9.13 8.26
N GLY A 153 3.99 9.87 7.59
CA GLY A 153 4.97 9.35 6.63
C GLY A 153 4.38 8.96 5.27
N LEU A 154 5.27 8.72 4.29
CA LEU A 154 4.89 8.36 2.93
C LEU A 154 4.25 6.96 2.88
N PRO A 155 3.06 6.78 2.27
CA PRO A 155 2.45 5.46 2.08
C PRO A 155 3.31 4.54 1.20
N VAL A 156 3.41 3.24 1.55
CA VAL A 156 4.23 2.27 0.80
C VAL A 156 3.77 2.11 -0.65
N PRO A 157 2.46 2.03 -0.97
CA PRO A 157 2.03 2.01 -2.36
C PRO A 157 2.43 3.28 -3.15
N ALA A 158 2.37 4.46 -2.52
CA ALA A 158 2.81 5.69 -3.17
C ALA A 158 4.32 5.66 -3.48
N ASN A 159 5.13 5.19 -2.52
CA ASN A 159 6.56 4.97 -2.74
C ASN A 159 6.81 4.00 -3.92
N ALA A 160 6.06 2.89 -4.00
CA ALA A 160 6.16 1.93 -5.10
C ALA A 160 5.91 2.58 -6.46
N PHE A 161 4.84 3.36 -6.59
CA PHE A 161 4.51 4.07 -7.84
C PHE A 161 5.56 5.10 -8.24
N PHE A 162 6.20 5.76 -7.26
CA PHE A 162 7.34 6.63 -7.57
C PHE A 162 8.48 5.84 -8.23
N TRP A 163 8.89 4.71 -7.65
CA TRP A 163 10.00 3.91 -8.16
C TRP A 163 9.72 3.28 -9.51
N ILE A 164 8.48 2.81 -9.74
CA ILE A 164 8.06 2.34 -11.06
C ILE A 164 8.19 3.45 -12.10
N GLY A 165 7.62 4.62 -11.83
CA GLY A 165 7.66 5.75 -12.76
C GLY A 165 9.08 6.23 -13.03
N LEU A 166 9.93 6.30 -12.01
CA LEU A 166 11.34 6.67 -12.15
C LEU A 166 12.12 5.65 -12.97
N THR A 167 11.95 4.34 -12.71
CA THR A 167 12.66 3.29 -13.46
C THR A 167 12.31 3.35 -14.94
N LEU A 168 11.05 3.54 -15.29
CA LEU A 168 10.63 3.72 -16.67
C LEU A 168 11.18 5.01 -17.30
N ALA A 169 11.56 6.01 -16.50
CA ALA A 169 12.13 7.26 -16.96
C ALA A 169 13.67 7.25 -16.99
N LEU A 170 14.34 6.25 -16.40
CA LEU A 170 15.81 6.17 -16.33
C LEU A 170 16.53 6.39 -17.70
N PRO A 171 16.02 5.84 -18.84
CA PRO A 171 16.66 6.12 -20.14
C PRO A 171 16.75 7.61 -20.47
N ASN A 172 15.72 8.37 -20.09
CA ASN A 172 15.69 9.81 -20.33
C ASN A 172 16.64 10.55 -19.37
N PHE A 173 16.74 10.10 -18.11
CA PHE A 173 17.66 10.67 -17.12
C PHE A 173 19.12 10.40 -17.50
N GLU A 174 19.43 9.19 -17.94
CA GLU A 174 20.78 8.83 -18.39
C GLU A 174 21.22 9.69 -19.60
N LEU A 175 20.32 9.90 -20.58
CA LEU A 175 20.60 10.76 -21.72
C LEU A 175 20.88 12.22 -21.33
N MET A 176 20.20 12.71 -20.28
CA MET A 176 20.31 14.11 -19.84
C MET A 176 21.51 14.35 -18.92
N LEU A 177 21.81 13.42 -18.02
CA LEU A 177 22.74 13.59 -16.92
C LEU A 177 24.04 12.80 -17.11
N GLY A 178 24.02 11.78 -17.96
CA GLY A 178 25.06 10.75 -18.01
C GLY A 178 24.91 9.70 -16.89
N PRO A 179 25.59 8.54 -17.02
CA PRO A 179 25.39 7.39 -16.14
C PRO A 179 25.80 7.66 -14.69
N ASP A 180 26.91 8.32 -14.46
CA ASP A 180 27.44 8.54 -13.09
C ASP A 180 26.56 9.50 -12.29
N LEU A 181 26.13 10.62 -12.89
CA LEU A 181 25.27 11.58 -12.21
C LEU A 181 23.86 11.03 -12.04
N MET A 182 23.33 10.27 -13.01
CA MET A 182 22.08 9.55 -12.87
C MET A 182 22.11 8.61 -11.64
N LEU A 183 23.16 7.81 -11.51
CA LEU A 183 23.30 6.87 -10.41
C LEU A 183 23.40 7.62 -9.04
N ALA A 184 24.17 8.72 -8.98
CA ALA A 184 24.24 9.54 -7.78
C ALA A 184 22.88 10.12 -7.38
N VAL A 185 22.11 10.61 -8.36
CA VAL A 185 20.74 11.11 -8.11
C VAL A 185 19.84 9.99 -7.61
N VAL A 186 19.90 8.79 -8.19
CA VAL A 186 19.11 7.63 -7.72
C VAL A 186 19.44 7.30 -6.27
N TYR A 187 20.70 7.30 -5.86
CA TYR A 187 21.09 7.04 -4.46
C TYR A 187 20.55 8.09 -3.49
N ILE A 188 20.63 9.38 -3.88
CA ILE A 188 20.06 10.46 -3.08
C ILE A 188 18.54 10.26 -2.92
N LEU A 189 17.85 9.88 -3.99
CA LEU A 189 16.41 9.62 -3.96
C LEU A 189 16.08 8.40 -3.10
N ILE A 190 16.85 7.31 -3.16
CA ILE A 190 16.67 6.15 -2.27
C ILE A 190 16.73 6.61 -0.79
N GLY A 191 17.77 7.34 -0.41
CA GLY A 191 17.90 7.86 0.96
C GLY A 191 16.74 8.76 1.37
N LEU A 192 16.33 9.67 0.49
CA LEU A 192 15.24 10.61 0.73
C LEU A 192 13.89 9.93 0.89
N PHE A 193 13.55 8.98 0.01
CA PHE A 193 12.28 8.26 0.06
C PHE A 193 12.22 7.26 1.22
N CYS A 194 13.34 6.60 1.56
CA CYS A 194 13.47 5.81 2.78
C CYS A 194 13.23 6.69 4.03
N PHE A 195 13.79 7.90 4.06
CA PHE A 195 13.53 8.85 5.15
C PHE A 195 12.06 9.25 5.20
N PHE A 196 11.42 9.60 4.08
CA PHE A 196 10.00 9.98 4.06
C PHE A 196 9.07 8.86 4.52
N MET A 197 9.39 7.59 4.22
CA MET A 197 8.57 6.46 4.66
C MET A 197 8.54 6.32 6.19
N VAL A 198 9.65 6.53 6.88
CA VAL A 198 9.75 6.37 8.35
C VAL A 198 9.60 7.67 9.12
N SER A 199 9.58 8.82 8.44
CA SER A 199 9.42 10.14 9.04
C SER A 199 8.05 10.32 9.69
N GLU A 200 7.96 11.25 10.64
CA GLU A 200 6.70 11.65 11.27
C GLU A 200 6.02 12.84 10.57
N ILE A 201 6.37 13.07 9.31
CA ILE A 201 5.79 14.17 8.53
C ILE A 201 4.32 13.83 8.22
N PRO A 202 3.37 14.72 8.60
CA PRO A 202 1.96 14.50 8.29
C PRO A 202 1.73 14.63 6.79
N MET A 203 1.21 13.57 6.18
CA MET A 203 0.81 13.56 4.78
C MET A 203 -0.71 13.75 4.69
N PHE A 204 -1.18 14.54 3.72
CA PHE A 204 -2.62 14.70 3.59
C PHE A 204 -3.30 13.42 3.08
N SER A 205 -4.49 13.14 3.64
CA SER A 205 -5.29 11.97 3.26
C SER A 205 -6.37 12.37 2.26
N PHE A 206 -6.63 11.50 1.28
CA PHE A 206 -7.79 11.60 0.39
C PHE A 206 -9.13 11.30 1.08
N LYS A 207 -9.17 11.07 2.41
CA LYS A 207 -10.45 10.94 3.10
C LYS A 207 -11.25 12.20 2.86
N MET A 208 -12.20 12.13 1.95
CA MET A 208 -13.22 13.18 1.78
C MET A 208 -13.87 13.38 3.13
N GLY A 209 -13.60 14.53 3.74
CA GLY A 209 -13.96 14.82 5.11
C GLY A 209 -15.46 14.71 5.34
N GLY A 210 -15.85 13.61 5.98
CA GLY A 210 -17.10 13.51 6.73
C GLY A 210 -16.98 14.18 8.10
N GLY A 211 -16.18 15.25 8.21
CA GLY A 211 -16.13 16.09 9.40
C GLY A 211 -17.39 16.93 9.47
N LYS A 212 -18.18 16.75 10.53
CA LYS A 212 -19.33 17.56 10.92
C LYS A 212 -18.92 18.98 11.36
N ASP A 213 -18.09 19.66 10.58
CA ASP A 213 -17.92 21.11 10.75
C ASP A 213 -18.87 21.84 9.81
N LYS A 214 -20.16 21.81 10.18
CA LYS A 214 -21.14 22.80 9.74
C LYS A 214 -20.78 24.14 10.40
N LYS A 215 -19.75 24.81 9.93
CA LYS A 215 -19.70 26.28 10.01
C LYS A 215 -20.46 26.81 8.80
N GLU A 216 -21.72 27.08 9.03
CA GLU A 216 -22.58 27.78 8.10
C GLU A 216 -21.94 29.15 7.77
N GLY A 217 -21.76 29.45 6.50
CA GLY A 217 -21.51 30.78 6.01
C GLY A 217 -20.24 31.08 5.23
N VAL A 218 -19.28 30.13 5.07
CA VAL A 218 -18.11 30.35 4.21
C VAL A 218 -18.27 29.53 2.93
N ALA A 219 -18.32 30.19 1.78
CA ALA A 219 -18.31 29.56 0.47
C ALA A 219 -17.10 28.58 0.40
N LYS A 220 -17.34 27.27 0.27
CA LYS A 220 -16.27 26.29 0.13
C LYS A 220 -15.48 26.66 -1.13
N PRO A 221 -14.14 26.79 -1.05
CA PRO A 221 -13.35 26.98 -2.26
C PRO A 221 -13.70 25.85 -3.24
N SER A 222 -13.77 26.18 -4.54
CA SER A 222 -14.01 25.21 -5.61
C SER A 222 -13.11 24.01 -5.38
N PHE A 223 -13.63 22.77 -5.55
CA PHE A 223 -12.85 21.51 -5.39
C PHE A 223 -11.52 21.58 -6.13
N LEU A 224 -11.50 22.23 -7.32
CA LEU A 224 -10.30 22.41 -8.15
C LEU A 224 -9.21 23.27 -7.49
N LEU A 225 -9.55 24.16 -6.57
CA LEU A 225 -8.60 25.00 -5.81
C LEU A 225 -8.15 24.34 -4.50
N SER A 226 -8.71 23.19 -4.15
CA SER A 226 -8.24 22.39 -3.02
C SER A 226 -6.94 21.65 -3.38
N PRO A 227 -6.04 21.33 -2.41
CA PRO A 227 -4.83 20.53 -2.68
C PRO A 227 -5.13 19.19 -3.33
N GLN A 228 -6.27 18.57 -2.97
CA GLN A 228 -6.74 17.32 -3.56
C GLN A 228 -7.13 17.51 -5.03
N GLY A 229 -7.88 18.58 -5.35
CA GLY A 229 -8.27 18.89 -6.73
C GLY A 229 -7.07 19.25 -7.61
N LEU A 230 -6.12 20.01 -7.06
CA LEU A 230 -4.87 20.34 -7.75
C LEU A 230 -4.05 19.09 -8.02
N LEU A 231 -3.93 18.15 -7.05
CA LEU A 231 -3.23 16.90 -7.26
C LEU A 231 -3.90 16.04 -8.33
N VAL A 232 -5.22 15.94 -8.33
CA VAL A 232 -5.97 15.20 -9.38
C VAL A 232 -5.69 15.80 -10.76
N LEU A 233 -5.74 17.13 -10.88
CA LEU A 233 -5.44 17.81 -12.14
C LEU A 233 -4.01 17.52 -12.62
N LEU A 234 -3.01 17.68 -11.73
CA LEU A 234 -1.61 17.40 -12.03
C LEU A 234 -1.41 15.93 -12.39
N SER A 235 -2.12 15.00 -11.72
CA SER A 235 -2.07 13.57 -12.03
C SER A 235 -2.57 13.27 -13.43
N ILE A 236 -3.69 13.84 -13.84
CA ILE A 236 -4.23 13.68 -15.20
C ILE A 236 -3.22 14.22 -16.24
N ILE A 237 -2.68 15.41 -16.02
CA ILE A 237 -1.69 16.02 -16.91
C ILE A 237 -0.43 15.13 -17.02
N ALA A 238 0.09 14.67 -15.88
CA ALA A 238 1.28 13.83 -15.84
C ALA A 238 1.09 12.50 -16.59
N LEU A 239 -0.08 11.84 -16.39
CA LEU A 239 -0.39 10.59 -17.08
C LEU A 239 -0.62 10.77 -18.57
N VAL A 240 -1.26 11.86 -18.99
CA VAL A 240 -1.49 12.15 -20.43
C VAL A 240 -0.17 12.46 -21.15
N LEU A 241 0.73 13.23 -20.52
CA LEU A 241 1.99 13.65 -21.15
C LEU A 241 3.09 12.58 -21.07
N PHE A 242 3.16 11.82 -19.97
CA PHE A 242 4.29 10.93 -19.67
C PHE A 242 3.89 9.47 -19.49
N ALA A 243 2.61 9.12 -19.65
CA ALA A 243 2.07 7.78 -19.37
C ALA A 243 2.51 7.28 -17.98
N LEU A 244 2.92 6.02 -17.84
CA LEU A 244 3.36 5.45 -16.56
C LEU A 244 4.61 6.12 -15.96
N LYS A 245 5.46 6.77 -16.78
CA LYS A 245 6.58 7.59 -16.26
C LYS A 245 6.09 8.77 -15.42
N GLY A 246 4.88 9.27 -15.67
CA GLY A 246 4.24 10.34 -14.91
C GLY A 246 3.94 9.99 -13.46
N LEU A 247 3.92 8.70 -13.09
CA LEU A 247 3.68 8.26 -11.71
C LEU A 247 4.67 8.88 -10.73
N SER A 248 5.95 8.97 -11.09
CA SER A 248 6.95 9.62 -10.23
C SER A 248 6.67 11.09 -9.99
N LEU A 249 6.22 11.82 -11.02
CA LEU A 249 5.87 13.23 -10.90
C LEU A 249 4.64 13.45 -10.01
N ILE A 250 3.66 12.56 -10.09
CA ILE A 250 2.45 12.58 -9.24
C ILE A 250 2.85 12.44 -7.77
N ILE A 251 3.74 11.52 -7.45
CA ILE A 251 4.17 11.31 -6.07
C ILE A 251 5.03 12.47 -5.55
N VAL A 252 5.89 13.04 -6.38
CA VAL A 252 6.60 14.27 -6.02
C VAL A 252 5.63 15.42 -5.74
N ALA A 253 4.64 15.63 -6.60
CA ALA A 253 3.60 16.63 -6.39
C ALA A 253 2.80 16.37 -5.10
N TYR A 254 2.46 15.10 -4.81
CA TYR A 254 1.80 14.70 -3.56
C TYR A 254 2.65 15.06 -2.33
N ILE A 255 3.94 14.76 -2.34
CA ILE A 255 4.87 15.08 -1.23
C ILE A 255 4.95 16.60 -1.06
N LEU A 256 5.18 17.35 -2.13
CA LEU A 256 5.28 18.81 -2.08
C LEU A 256 4.00 19.44 -1.54
N LEU A 257 2.84 19.05 -2.07
CA LEU A 257 1.55 19.56 -1.59
C LEU A 257 1.30 19.20 -0.13
N SER A 258 1.75 18.01 0.34
CA SER A 258 1.65 17.60 1.74
C SER A 258 2.51 18.45 2.66
N LEU A 259 3.74 18.78 2.23
CA LEU A 259 4.67 19.61 3.01
C LEU A 259 4.20 21.06 3.16
N PHE A 260 3.59 21.62 2.10
CA PHE A 260 3.09 22.99 2.12
C PHE A 260 1.69 23.11 2.74
N HIS A 261 0.91 22.02 2.74
CA HIS A 261 -0.41 22.02 3.35
C HIS A 261 -0.30 21.64 4.83
N LYS A 262 -0.02 22.65 5.68
CA LYS A 262 -0.13 22.49 7.13
C LYS A 262 -1.58 22.09 7.46
N SER A 263 -1.77 20.84 7.84
CA SER A 263 -3.02 20.39 8.48
C SER A 263 -3.25 21.27 9.73
N LYS A 264 -4.23 22.20 9.64
CA LYS A 264 -4.73 22.94 10.79
C LYS A 264 -5.58 22.03 11.67
#